data_fddaf04f4bed6389cceda4d0ffbd47d6
#
_entry.id   fddaf04f4bed6389cceda4d0ffbd47d6
#
_cell.length_a   1.000
_cell.length_b   1.000
_cell.length_c   1.000
_cell.angle_alpha   90.00
_cell.angle_beta   90.00
_cell.angle_gamma   90.00
#
_symmetry.space_group_name_H-M   'P 1'
#
loop_
_entity.id
_entity.type
_entity.pdbx_description
1 polymer ?
#
loop_
_entity_poly.entity_id
_entity_poly.type
_entity_poly.pdbx_seq_one_letter_code
_entity_poly.pdbx_strand_id
1 'polypeptide(L)'
;ASNGIGTPRILLNSHSSKFPTGLANSSGMVGKNLMFHPYGSVTGIFKDKLNGYQGPIGAAILSQQFYETDLSRGFFRGYTFQLARSSGPLTTALGGLGKDTRIPWGTEHHKIFKERFAHTATICVIGEDLPELHNMVSIDDDLIDIYGIPAPKISYKMSENSKRMIEHGIKMAKKVME
;
A
#
# COMPACT_ATOMS: atom_id res chain seq x y z
N ALA A 1 12.82 18.15 -7.77
CA ALA A 1 12.22 16.83 -7.97
C ALA A 1 11.01 16.71 -7.06
N SER A 2 9.94 16.12 -7.55
CA SER A 2 8.68 15.95 -6.82
C SER A 2 8.19 14.51 -7.00
N ASN A 3 7.01 14.19 -6.49
CA ASN A 3 6.43 12.85 -6.50
C ASN A 3 5.04 12.86 -7.17
N GLY A 4 4.34 11.71 -7.17
CA GLY A 4 3.03 11.57 -7.79
C GLY A 4 1.93 12.50 -7.26
N ILE A 5 2.09 13.08 -6.07
CA ILE A 5 1.17 14.06 -5.48
C ILE A 5 1.72 15.49 -5.65
N GLY A 6 3.00 15.69 -5.37
CA GLY A 6 3.63 17.01 -5.44
C GLY A 6 3.77 17.55 -6.86
N THR A 7 4.04 16.68 -7.85
CA THR A 7 4.14 17.11 -9.26
C THR A 7 2.85 17.72 -9.78
N PRO A 8 1.67 17.06 -9.67
CA PRO A 8 0.40 17.68 -10.04
C PRO A 8 0.11 18.96 -9.26
N ARG A 9 0.40 19.01 -7.96
CA ARG A 9 0.24 20.22 -7.15
C ARG A 9 1.01 21.40 -7.71
N ILE A 10 2.29 21.19 -8.07
CA ILE A 10 3.13 22.24 -8.65
C ILE A 10 2.56 22.69 -10.00
N LEU A 11 2.25 21.76 -10.89
CA LEU A 11 1.79 22.08 -12.24
C LEU A 11 0.44 22.80 -12.22
N LEU A 12 -0.51 22.35 -11.41
CA LEU A 12 -1.84 22.95 -11.30
C LEU A 12 -1.78 24.36 -10.66
N ASN A 13 -0.93 24.57 -9.65
CA ASN A 13 -0.72 25.89 -9.06
C ASN A 13 0.10 26.85 -9.95
N SER A 14 0.77 26.35 -10.99
CA SER A 14 1.56 27.16 -11.94
C SER A 14 0.66 27.67 -13.07
N HIS A 15 -0.40 28.43 -12.74
CA HIS A 15 -1.31 29.04 -13.70
C HIS A 15 -0.90 30.48 -14.01
N SER A 16 -1.24 30.93 -15.22
CA SER A 16 -1.01 32.30 -15.71
C SER A 16 -2.00 32.60 -16.84
N SER A 17 -1.98 33.84 -17.37
CA SER A 17 -2.76 34.18 -18.57
C SER A 17 -2.48 33.27 -19.75
N LYS A 18 -1.25 32.78 -19.90
CA LYS A 18 -0.85 31.82 -20.95
C LYS A 18 -1.25 30.37 -20.61
N PHE A 19 -1.31 30.03 -19.36
CA PHE A 19 -1.63 28.69 -18.86
C PHE A 19 -2.74 28.75 -17.81
N PRO A 20 -3.99 29.06 -18.19
CA PRO A 20 -5.06 29.34 -17.24
C PRO A 20 -5.49 28.13 -16.41
N THR A 21 -5.23 26.91 -16.87
CA THR A 21 -5.54 25.66 -16.18
C THR A 21 -4.33 25.00 -15.52
N GLY A 22 -3.22 25.73 -15.41
CA GLY A 22 -1.95 25.21 -14.90
C GLY A 22 -0.96 24.84 -16.01
N LEU A 23 0.31 24.77 -15.64
CA LEU A 23 1.39 24.44 -16.55
C LEU A 23 1.27 23.00 -17.05
N ALA A 24 1.53 22.78 -18.35
CA ALA A 24 1.46 21.48 -19.04
C ALA A 24 0.07 20.79 -18.96
N ASN A 25 -1.00 21.55 -18.69
CA ASN A 25 -2.35 21.00 -18.49
C ASN A 25 -3.34 21.36 -19.61
N SER A 26 -2.87 21.59 -20.83
CA SER A 26 -3.75 21.86 -21.99
C SER A 26 -4.71 20.71 -22.31
N SER A 27 -4.35 19.47 -21.96
CA SER A 27 -5.20 18.28 -22.11
C SER A 27 -6.17 18.06 -20.94
N GLY A 28 -6.05 18.79 -19.83
CA GLY A 28 -6.81 18.57 -18.60
C GLY A 28 -6.45 17.28 -17.86
N MET A 29 -5.30 16.65 -18.19
CA MET A 29 -4.91 15.35 -17.66
C MET A 29 -3.97 15.41 -16.45
N VAL A 30 -3.43 16.60 -16.12
CA VAL A 30 -2.56 16.74 -14.96
C VAL A 30 -3.32 16.35 -13.69
N GLY A 31 -2.76 15.44 -12.94
CA GLY A 31 -3.36 14.87 -11.71
C GLY A 31 -4.38 13.76 -11.93
N LYS A 32 -4.84 13.50 -13.15
CA LYS A 32 -5.78 12.41 -13.45
C LYS A 32 -5.08 11.04 -13.45
N ASN A 33 -5.89 9.98 -13.38
CA ASN A 33 -5.43 8.59 -13.40
C ASN A 33 -4.45 8.27 -12.25
N LEU A 34 -4.73 8.78 -11.07
CA LEU A 34 -3.95 8.45 -9.87
C LEU A 34 -4.07 6.96 -9.61
N MET A 35 -2.94 6.28 -9.57
CA MET A 35 -2.83 4.86 -9.29
C MET A 35 -1.96 4.66 -8.05
N PHE A 36 -2.36 3.71 -7.21
CA PHE A 36 -1.57 3.22 -6.10
C PHE A 36 -1.20 1.75 -6.31
N HIS A 37 -0.52 1.16 -5.36
CA HIS A 37 -0.43 -0.28 -5.23
C HIS A 37 -1.54 -0.75 -4.29
N PRO A 38 -2.63 -1.37 -4.80
CA PRO A 38 -3.56 -2.07 -3.94
C PRO A 38 -2.80 -3.06 -3.07
N TYR A 39 -3.08 -3.05 -1.77
CA TYR A 39 -2.27 -3.77 -0.80
C TYR A 39 -3.13 -4.67 0.08
N GLY A 40 -2.63 -5.87 0.30
CA GLY A 40 -3.15 -6.81 1.29
C GLY A 40 -2.02 -7.55 1.97
N SER A 41 -2.28 -8.17 3.10
CA SER A 41 -1.27 -8.99 3.78
C SER A 41 -1.91 -10.15 4.54
N VAL A 42 -1.15 -11.22 4.66
CA VAL A 42 -1.47 -12.38 5.50
C VAL A 42 -0.29 -12.63 6.40
N THR A 43 -0.51 -12.65 7.71
CA THR A 43 0.51 -12.99 8.69
C THR A 43 0.19 -14.37 9.29
N GLY A 44 1.11 -15.29 9.13
CA GLY A 44 1.09 -16.60 9.78
C GLY A 44 1.82 -16.56 11.13
N ILE A 45 1.28 -17.30 12.11
CA ILE A 45 1.94 -17.57 13.39
C ILE A 45 2.31 -19.05 13.39
N PHE A 46 3.59 -19.34 13.51
CA PHE A 46 4.14 -20.68 13.38
C PHE A 46 4.50 -21.27 14.75
N LYS A 47 4.40 -22.59 14.87
CA LYS A 47 4.81 -23.31 16.08
C LYS A 47 6.29 -23.17 16.34
N ASP A 48 7.11 -23.23 15.29
CA ASP A 48 8.55 -23.16 15.36
C ASP A 48 9.02 -21.69 15.27
N LYS A 49 10.15 -21.40 15.91
CA LYS A 49 10.79 -20.08 15.82
C LYS A 49 11.41 -19.90 14.43
N LEU A 50 10.91 -18.91 13.71
CA LEU A 50 11.45 -18.53 12.40
C LEU A 50 12.64 -17.57 12.51
N ASN A 51 12.76 -16.84 13.64
CA ASN A 51 13.78 -15.80 13.89
C ASN A 51 13.90 -14.77 12.74
N GLY A 52 12.81 -14.53 12.01
CA GLY A 52 12.78 -13.67 10.84
C GLY A 52 13.12 -12.20 11.11
N TYR A 53 13.21 -11.78 12.37
CA TYR A 53 13.68 -10.44 12.76
C TYR A 53 15.20 -10.26 12.64
N GLN A 54 15.95 -11.34 12.48
CA GLN A 54 17.41 -11.31 12.29
C GLN A 54 17.75 -11.12 10.81
N GLY A 55 18.84 -10.40 10.54
CA GLY A 55 19.30 -10.13 9.18
C GLY A 55 18.81 -8.79 8.59
N PRO A 56 19.03 -8.51 7.29
CA PRO A 56 18.75 -7.22 6.67
C PRO A 56 17.26 -6.89 6.64
N ILE A 57 16.93 -5.60 6.72
CA ILE A 57 15.54 -5.09 6.63
C ILE A 57 15.04 -5.22 5.18
N GLY A 58 13.76 -5.55 5.01
CA GLY A 58 13.07 -5.57 3.73
C GLY A 58 12.38 -6.90 3.43
N ALA A 59 11.88 -7.04 2.21
CA ALA A 59 11.33 -8.28 1.72
C ALA A 59 12.46 -9.27 1.44
N ALA A 60 12.37 -10.46 2.03
CA ALA A 60 13.40 -11.49 1.89
C ALA A 60 13.22 -12.30 0.59
N ILE A 61 11.97 -12.48 0.14
CA ILE A 61 11.61 -13.24 -1.06
C ILE A 61 10.54 -12.45 -1.82
N LEU A 62 10.70 -12.43 -3.14
CA LEU A 62 9.72 -11.89 -4.07
C LEU A 62 9.24 -13.01 -4.99
N SER A 63 7.93 -13.17 -5.15
CA SER A 63 7.35 -14.07 -6.14
C SER A 63 6.50 -13.28 -7.14
N GLN A 64 6.74 -13.53 -8.41
CA GLN A 64 6.01 -12.95 -9.54
C GLN A 64 5.07 -13.95 -10.23
N GLN A 65 4.73 -15.04 -9.56
CA GLN A 65 3.87 -16.11 -10.13
C GLN A 65 2.52 -15.58 -10.63
N PHE A 66 1.99 -14.52 -10.01
CA PHE A 66 0.70 -13.92 -10.34
C PHE A 66 0.84 -12.54 -11.00
N TYR A 67 2.02 -12.21 -11.51
CA TYR A 67 2.32 -10.90 -12.07
C TYR A 67 1.61 -10.67 -13.42
N GLU A 68 1.66 -11.67 -14.30
CA GLU A 68 1.06 -11.58 -15.63
C GLU A 68 -0.47 -11.58 -15.57
N THR A 69 -1.09 -10.83 -16.48
CA THR A 69 -2.55 -10.82 -16.64
C THR A 69 -3.07 -12.19 -17.04
N ASP A 70 -3.99 -12.72 -16.27
CA ASP A 70 -4.72 -13.95 -16.56
C ASP A 70 -6.20 -13.74 -16.26
N LEU A 71 -6.99 -13.57 -17.30
CA LEU A 71 -8.42 -13.27 -17.22
C LEU A 71 -9.25 -14.36 -16.56
N SER A 72 -8.75 -15.59 -16.52
CA SER A 72 -9.42 -16.69 -15.82
C SER A 72 -9.54 -16.45 -14.32
N ARG A 73 -8.73 -15.54 -13.77
CA ARG A 73 -8.78 -15.12 -12.37
C ARG A 73 -9.90 -14.11 -12.06
N GLY A 74 -10.54 -13.56 -13.10
CA GLY A 74 -11.65 -12.62 -12.97
C GLY A 74 -11.24 -11.15 -12.74
N PHE A 75 -9.99 -10.78 -13.03
CA PHE A 75 -9.46 -9.42 -12.96
C PHE A 75 -8.36 -9.18 -14.00
N PHE A 76 -8.13 -7.91 -14.35
CA PHE A 76 -7.01 -7.46 -15.17
C PHE A 76 -5.80 -7.16 -14.31
N ARG A 77 -4.60 -7.22 -14.91
CA ARG A 77 -3.31 -7.00 -14.29
C ARG A 77 -2.96 -8.14 -13.32
N GLY A 78 -1.96 -7.92 -12.51
CA GLY A 78 -1.46 -8.92 -11.59
C GLY A 78 -0.95 -8.32 -10.30
N TYR A 79 -0.35 -9.17 -9.49
CA TYR A 79 0.25 -8.79 -8.23
C TYR A 79 1.50 -9.61 -7.95
N THR A 80 2.35 -9.09 -7.06
CA THR A 80 3.51 -9.81 -6.53
C THR A 80 3.28 -10.20 -5.08
N PHE A 81 3.90 -11.29 -4.67
CA PHE A 81 4.08 -11.59 -3.26
C PHE A 81 5.44 -11.09 -2.80
N GLN A 82 5.44 -10.44 -1.65
CA GLN A 82 6.65 -10.06 -0.94
C GLN A 82 6.61 -10.70 0.45
N LEU A 83 7.54 -11.61 0.72
CA LEU A 83 7.69 -12.17 2.06
C LEU A 83 8.43 -11.17 2.92
N ALA A 84 7.69 -10.52 3.81
CA ALA A 84 8.24 -9.63 4.82
C ALA A 84 8.71 -10.44 6.04
N ARG A 85 9.84 -10.05 6.59
CA ARG A 85 10.36 -10.64 7.82
C ARG A 85 9.46 -10.33 9.01
N SER A 86 9.57 -11.13 10.05
CA SER A 86 8.91 -10.82 11.31
C SER A 86 9.47 -9.53 11.94
N SER A 87 8.64 -8.87 12.71
CA SER A 87 8.99 -7.65 13.43
C SER A 87 10.00 -7.91 14.55
N GLY A 88 10.83 -6.92 14.84
CA GLY A 88 11.68 -6.91 16.03
C GLY A 88 10.86 -6.87 17.34
N PRO A 89 11.53 -6.99 18.49
CA PRO A 89 10.82 -7.13 19.77
C PRO A 89 9.93 -5.93 20.11
N LEU A 90 10.39 -4.71 19.88
CA LEU A 90 9.58 -3.51 20.16
C LEU A 90 8.33 -3.45 19.29
N THR A 91 8.48 -3.64 17.99
CA THR A 91 7.32 -3.62 17.05
C THR A 91 6.35 -4.74 17.36
N THR A 92 6.85 -5.93 17.73
CA THR A 92 6.00 -7.05 18.16
C THR A 92 5.22 -6.70 19.44
N ALA A 93 5.90 -6.14 20.44
CA ALA A 93 5.26 -5.76 21.71
C ALA A 93 4.16 -4.70 21.52
N LEU A 94 4.36 -3.77 20.58
CA LEU A 94 3.37 -2.72 20.25
C LEU A 94 2.28 -3.19 19.27
N GLY A 95 2.34 -4.44 18.81
CA GLY A 95 1.32 -5.06 17.97
C GLY A 95 1.57 -5.02 16.46
N GLY A 96 2.80 -4.74 16.02
CA GLY A 96 3.13 -4.75 14.59
C GLY A 96 2.43 -3.66 13.79
N LEU A 97 2.32 -3.87 12.47
CA LEU A 97 1.73 -2.90 11.53
C LEU A 97 0.24 -3.11 11.25
N GLY A 98 -0.38 -4.16 11.77
CA GLY A 98 -1.79 -4.51 11.52
C GLY A 98 -2.72 -4.13 12.66
N LYS A 99 -3.97 -3.76 12.35
CA LYS A 99 -5.00 -3.45 13.35
C LYS A 99 -5.26 -4.59 14.32
N ASP A 100 -5.28 -5.83 13.80
CA ASP A 100 -5.63 -7.03 14.56
C ASP A 100 -4.40 -7.72 15.19
N THR A 101 -3.22 -7.12 15.06
CA THR A 101 -1.98 -7.68 15.59
C THR A 101 -1.59 -7.11 16.94
N ARG A 102 -2.35 -6.15 17.50
CA ARG A 102 -2.08 -5.56 18.80
C ARG A 102 -2.05 -6.62 19.88
N ILE A 103 -0.98 -6.58 20.68
CA ILE A 103 -0.90 -7.37 21.90
C ILE A 103 -1.62 -6.60 23.00
N PRO A 104 -2.60 -7.19 23.68
CA PRO A 104 -3.32 -6.50 24.75
C PRO A 104 -2.37 -6.15 25.89
N TRP A 105 -2.60 -5.02 26.53
CA TRP A 105 -1.89 -4.64 27.75
C TRP A 105 -2.41 -5.46 28.94
N GLY A 106 -1.54 -5.69 29.91
CA GLY A 106 -1.89 -6.41 31.14
C GLY A 106 -1.28 -7.81 31.23
N THR A 107 -1.92 -8.69 31.97
CA THR A 107 -1.38 -10.02 32.34
C THR A 107 -1.10 -10.92 31.13
N GLU A 108 -1.91 -10.82 30.08
CA GLU A 108 -1.78 -11.63 28.87
C GLU A 108 -0.67 -11.12 27.92
N HIS A 109 -0.17 -9.91 28.14
CA HIS A 109 0.81 -9.29 27.22
C HIS A 109 2.05 -10.16 27.00
N HIS A 110 2.68 -10.62 28.08
CA HIS A 110 3.89 -11.43 28.00
C HIS A 110 3.68 -12.79 27.35
N LYS A 111 2.51 -13.40 27.58
CA LYS A 111 2.15 -14.68 26.98
C LYS A 111 2.02 -14.52 25.46
N ILE A 112 1.20 -13.59 25.03
CA ILE A 112 0.96 -13.33 23.60
C ILE A 112 2.25 -12.84 22.90
N PHE A 113 3.06 -12.01 23.57
CA PHE A 113 4.36 -11.62 23.06
C PHE A 113 5.26 -12.84 22.77
N LYS A 114 5.37 -13.77 23.71
CA LYS A 114 6.15 -15.00 23.56
C LYS A 114 5.64 -15.88 22.42
N GLU A 115 4.34 -15.96 22.22
CA GLU A 115 3.69 -16.73 21.16
C GLU A 115 3.96 -16.13 19.77
N ARG A 116 4.14 -14.82 19.68
CA ARG A 116 4.30 -14.10 18.40
C ARG A 116 5.72 -13.73 18.05
N PHE A 117 6.52 -13.32 19.06
CA PHE A 117 7.87 -12.87 18.83
C PHE A 117 8.74 -13.99 18.26
N ALA A 118 9.36 -13.74 17.11
CA ALA A 118 10.15 -14.69 16.33
C ALA A 118 9.35 -15.85 15.67
N HIS A 119 8.03 -15.91 15.84
CA HIS A 119 7.17 -16.97 15.31
C HIS A 119 6.31 -16.55 14.12
N THR A 120 6.46 -15.32 13.63
CA THR A 120 5.61 -14.79 12.56
C THR A 120 6.35 -14.64 11.24
N ALA A 121 5.64 -14.84 10.14
CA ALA A 121 6.02 -14.41 8.80
C ALA A 121 4.82 -13.74 8.13
N THR A 122 5.07 -12.79 7.23
CA THR A 122 4.00 -12.05 6.54
C THR A 122 4.22 -12.11 5.04
N ILE A 123 3.19 -12.51 4.30
CA ILE A 123 3.14 -12.33 2.85
C ILE A 123 2.34 -11.07 2.57
N CYS A 124 2.99 -10.10 1.93
CA CYS A 124 2.37 -8.91 1.40
C CYS A 124 1.95 -9.17 -0.05
N VAL A 125 0.71 -8.81 -0.38
CA VAL A 125 0.16 -8.82 -1.74
C VAL A 125 0.23 -7.40 -2.25
N ILE A 126 1.04 -7.16 -3.27
CA ILE A 126 1.20 -5.85 -3.89
C ILE A 126 0.60 -5.92 -5.28
N GLY A 127 -0.56 -5.31 -5.45
CA GLY A 127 -1.31 -5.32 -6.70
C GLY A 127 -0.99 -4.16 -7.61
N GLU A 128 -1.42 -4.25 -8.85
CA GLU A 128 -1.31 -3.21 -9.88
C GLU A 128 -2.67 -2.57 -10.10
N ASP A 129 -2.76 -1.26 -9.87
CA ASP A 129 -4.01 -0.51 -10.05
C ASP A 129 -4.30 -0.21 -11.52
N LEU A 130 -5.55 0.11 -11.85
CA LEU A 130 -5.95 0.57 -13.16
C LEU A 130 -6.10 2.10 -13.17
N PRO A 131 -5.78 2.77 -14.31
CA PRO A 131 -6.01 4.19 -14.45
C PRO A 131 -7.51 4.49 -14.54
N GLU A 132 -8.00 5.27 -13.58
CA GLU A 132 -9.40 5.71 -13.51
C GLU A 132 -9.45 7.24 -13.46
N LEU A 133 -10.22 7.87 -14.34
CA LEU A 133 -10.27 9.34 -14.44
C LEU A 133 -10.76 10.02 -13.16
N HIS A 134 -11.58 9.35 -12.37
CA HIS A 134 -12.08 9.87 -11.10
C HIS A 134 -11.04 9.79 -9.96
N ASN A 135 -10.02 8.94 -10.11
CA ASN A 135 -8.88 8.89 -9.21
C ASN A 135 -7.89 9.98 -9.61
N MET A 136 -7.75 11.00 -8.77
CA MET A 136 -6.97 12.17 -9.15
C MET A 136 -6.39 12.94 -7.97
N VAL A 137 -5.37 13.73 -8.28
CA VAL A 137 -4.89 14.82 -7.47
C VAL A 137 -5.41 16.12 -8.08
N SER A 138 -6.16 16.88 -7.33
CA SER A 138 -6.61 18.25 -7.65
C SER A 138 -6.02 19.25 -6.64
N ILE A 139 -6.40 20.49 -6.76
CA ILE A 139 -6.08 21.54 -5.79
C ILE A 139 -7.30 21.74 -4.86
N ASP A 140 -7.04 21.97 -3.60
CA ASP A 140 -8.02 22.39 -2.61
C ASP A 140 -7.87 23.90 -2.42
N ASP A 141 -8.88 24.66 -2.82
CA ASP A 141 -8.84 26.14 -2.76
C ASP A 141 -9.02 26.67 -1.33
N ASP A 142 -9.61 25.89 -0.45
CA ASP A 142 -9.89 26.27 0.95
C ASP A 142 -8.72 25.94 1.88
N LEU A 143 -7.87 24.98 1.51
CA LEU A 143 -6.74 24.55 2.33
C LEU A 143 -5.42 25.03 1.73
N ILE A 144 -4.73 25.90 2.46
CA ILE A 144 -3.42 26.42 2.06
C ILE A 144 -2.33 26.00 3.06
N ASP A 145 -1.09 25.94 2.59
CA ASP A 145 0.06 25.69 3.47
C ASP A 145 0.54 27.00 4.14
N ILE A 146 1.59 26.88 4.96
CA ILE A 146 2.18 28.02 5.69
C ILE A 146 2.75 29.13 4.78
N TYR A 147 2.92 28.84 3.49
CA TYR A 147 3.40 29.81 2.47
C TYR A 147 2.26 30.38 1.63
N GLY A 148 1.01 30.07 1.96
CA GLY A 148 -0.16 30.52 1.21
C GLY A 148 -0.39 29.75 -0.10
N ILE A 149 0.23 28.59 -0.29
CA ILE A 149 0.10 27.81 -1.52
C ILE A 149 -1.01 26.77 -1.33
N PRO A 150 -2.01 26.68 -2.23
CA PRO A 150 -3.09 25.71 -2.15
C PRO A 150 -2.61 24.26 -2.03
N ALA A 151 -3.26 23.49 -1.17
CA ALA A 151 -2.92 22.12 -0.87
C ALA A 151 -3.38 21.14 -1.96
N PRO A 152 -2.74 19.96 -2.10
CA PRO A 152 -3.26 18.91 -2.98
C PRO A 152 -4.46 18.22 -2.32
N LYS A 153 -5.53 18.02 -3.09
CA LYS A 153 -6.70 17.23 -2.73
C LYS A 153 -6.64 15.90 -3.48
N ILE A 154 -6.68 14.81 -2.72
CA ILE A 154 -6.62 13.46 -3.28
C ILE A 154 -8.02 12.87 -3.31
N SER A 155 -8.50 12.53 -4.51
CA SER A 155 -9.72 11.76 -4.72
C SER A 155 -9.32 10.38 -5.23
N TYR A 156 -9.57 9.33 -4.42
CA TYR A 156 -9.21 7.97 -4.77
C TYR A 156 -10.28 6.98 -4.29
N LYS A 157 -10.66 6.10 -5.20
CA LYS A 157 -11.55 4.96 -4.90
C LYS A 157 -10.99 3.72 -5.57
N MET A 158 -10.69 2.72 -4.79
CA MET A 158 -10.23 1.42 -5.30
C MET A 158 -11.30 0.81 -6.22
N SER A 159 -10.88 0.39 -7.42
CA SER A 159 -11.75 -0.24 -8.40
C SER A 159 -12.20 -1.64 -7.96
N GLU A 160 -13.30 -2.13 -8.51
CA GLU A 160 -13.73 -3.51 -8.28
C GLU A 160 -12.71 -4.53 -8.83
N ASN A 161 -11.98 -4.16 -9.87
CA ASN A 161 -10.87 -4.95 -10.39
C ASN A 161 -9.78 -5.13 -9.33
N SER A 162 -9.33 -4.04 -8.73
CA SER A 162 -8.29 -4.04 -7.69
C SER A 162 -8.73 -4.80 -6.44
N LYS A 163 -10.01 -4.70 -6.06
CA LYS A 163 -10.56 -5.46 -4.92
C LYS A 163 -10.50 -6.97 -5.17
N ARG A 164 -11.00 -7.45 -6.32
CA ARG A 164 -10.96 -8.87 -6.70
C ARG A 164 -9.53 -9.40 -6.76
N MET A 165 -8.60 -8.60 -7.30
CA MET A 165 -7.18 -8.93 -7.35
C MET A 165 -6.61 -9.16 -5.95
N ILE A 166 -6.85 -8.24 -5.01
CA ILE A 166 -6.36 -8.36 -3.64
C ILE A 166 -7.03 -9.52 -2.89
N GLU A 167 -8.32 -9.73 -3.05
CA GLU A 167 -9.04 -10.89 -2.48
C GLU A 167 -8.45 -12.22 -2.97
N HIS A 168 -8.18 -12.34 -4.28
CA HIS A 168 -7.51 -13.50 -4.85
C HIS A 168 -6.11 -13.66 -4.26
N GLY A 169 -5.32 -12.58 -4.19
CA GLY A 169 -3.98 -12.59 -3.63
C GLY A 169 -3.96 -13.03 -2.16
N ILE A 170 -4.87 -12.51 -1.33
CA ILE A 170 -5.03 -12.94 0.07
C ILE A 170 -5.37 -14.43 0.16
N LYS A 171 -6.28 -14.92 -0.69
CA LYS A 171 -6.62 -16.35 -0.73
C LYS A 171 -5.40 -17.22 -1.08
N MET A 172 -4.59 -16.80 -2.06
CA MET A 172 -3.38 -17.54 -2.43
C MET A 172 -2.30 -17.44 -1.36
N ALA A 173 -2.12 -16.27 -0.73
CA ALA A 173 -1.18 -16.09 0.37
C ALA A 173 -1.52 -16.99 1.59
N LYS A 174 -2.80 -17.15 1.91
CA LYS A 174 -3.25 -18.09 2.95
C LYS A 174 -2.83 -19.52 2.62
N LYS A 175 -3.05 -19.99 1.39
CA LYS A 175 -2.63 -21.34 0.95
C LYS A 175 -1.13 -21.59 1.04
N VAL A 176 -0.32 -20.54 0.89
CA VAL A 176 1.15 -20.65 1.02
C VAL A 176 1.56 -20.75 2.49
N MET A 177 0.74 -20.17 3.40
CA MET A 177 1.02 -20.17 4.85
C MET A 177 0.53 -21.45 5.56
N GLU A 178 -0.37 -22.22 4.97
CA GLU A 178 -0.84 -23.53 5.44
C GLU A 178 0.16 -24.66 5.16
#